data_b1836b478841dd1615febf07df41bc5f
#
_entry.id   b1836b478841dd1615febf07df41bc5f
#
_cell.length_a   1.000
_cell.length_b   1.000
_cell.length_c   1.000
_cell.angle_alpha   90.00
_cell.angle_beta   90.00
_cell.angle_gamma   90.00
#
_symmetry.space_group_name_H-M   'P 1'
#
loop_
_entity.id
_entity.type
_entity.pdbx_description
1 polymer ?
#
loop_
_entity_poly.entity_id
_entity_poly.type
_entity_poly.pdbx_seq_one_letter_code
_entity_poly.pdbx_strand_id
1 'polypeptide(L)'
;MKDDGMNSVRPTTGRGLSYPEVGATRLGPLPDGYHHLHHTTRIGRGRAVFDAAGEAVTTWRMHRTSGARVRSAAVRAEPGARLQVSVGVGPLRFTAPCEVIWTAYESNRTGFAYGTLAGHPERGEESFVVDIRDDGSVWFTVMAFSRPARWYARLAGPLVPVLQKWYAERLGHTVRRLAADRYWR
;
A
#
# COMPACT_ATOMS: atom_id res chain seq x y z
N MET A 1 15.76 30.21 -30.76
CA MET A 1 15.45 28.81 -31.00
C MET A 1 15.96 28.07 -29.76
N LYS A 2 15.09 27.84 -28.76
CA LYS A 2 15.40 27.14 -27.50
C LYS A 2 14.56 25.88 -27.50
N ASP A 3 15.24 24.74 -27.51
CA ASP A 3 14.63 23.43 -27.30
C ASP A 3 14.24 23.27 -25.83
N ASP A 4 12.95 23.22 -25.57
CA ASP A 4 12.40 22.78 -24.31
C ASP A 4 12.48 21.25 -24.24
N GLY A 5 13.52 20.78 -23.56
CA GLY A 5 13.68 19.36 -23.23
C GLY A 5 12.56 18.87 -22.30
N MET A 6 11.48 18.42 -22.89
CA MET A 6 10.39 17.72 -22.19
C MET A 6 10.92 16.38 -21.69
N ASN A 7 11.31 16.35 -20.43
CA ASN A 7 11.81 15.16 -19.73
C ASN A 7 10.66 14.16 -19.57
N SER A 8 10.43 13.36 -20.58
CA SER A 8 9.47 12.25 -20.55
C SER A 8 10.03 11.17 -19.62
N VAL A 9 9.56 11.16 -18.39
CA VAL A 9 9.76 10.04 -17.48
C VAL A 9 9.06 8.83 -18.08
N ARG A 10 9.81 7.98 -18.76
CA ARG A 10 9.32 6.69 -19.26
C ARG A 10 8.94 5.84 -18.04
N PRO A 11 7.73 5.28 -18.00
CA PRO A 11 7.38 4.32 -16.96
C PRO A 11 8.32 3.12 -17.08
N THR A 12 9.09 2.86 -16.05
CA THR A 12 9.94 1.66 -15.93
C THR A 12 8.99 0.46 -15.90
N THR A 13 8.84 -0.24 -16.99
CA THR A 13 8.08 -1.49 -17.08
C THR A 13 8.78 -2.52 -16.19
N GLY A 14 8.38 -2.62 -14.93
CA GLY A 14 8.90 -3.60 -13.98
C GLY A 14 8.68 -5.00 -14.54
N ARG A 15 9.78 -5.74 -14.77
CA ARG A 15 9.71 -7.12 -15.26
C ARG A 15 8.91 -7.96 -14.28
N GLY A 16 7.67 -8.31 -14.62
CA GLY A 16 6.87 -9.25 -13.87
C GLY A 16 5.58 -8.71 -13.23
N LEU A 17 5.29 -7.41 -13.32
CA LEU A 17 4.00 -6.86 -12.88
C LEU A 17 2.85 -7.49 -13.68
N SER A 18 1.73 -7.75 -13.02
CA SER A 18 0.60 -8.48 -13.59
C SER A 18 -0.49 -7.55 -14.18
N TYR A 19 -0.29 -6.22 -14.15
CA TYR A 19 -1.20 -5.19 -14.63
C TYR A 19 -0.41 -4.07 -15.33
N PRO A 20 -1.01 -3.31 -16.29
CA PRO A 20 -0.31 -2.29 -17.08
C PRO A 20 -0.34 -0.88 -16.47
N GLU A 21 -1.32 -0.56 -15.60
CA GLU A 21 -1.57 0.80 -15.08
C GLU A 21 -0.67 1.14 -13.88
N VAL A 22 0.63 0.94 -14.05
CA VAL A 22 1.65 1.10 -13.00
C VAL A 22 1.73 2.55 -12.51
N GLY A 23 1.61 2.74 -11.20
CA GLY A 23 1.69 4.04 -10.54
C GLY A 23 0.35 4.79 -10.47
N ALA A 24 -0.77 4.20 -10.90
CA ALA A 24 -2.06 4.88 -10.91
C ALA A 24 -2.54 5.26 -9.50
N THR A 25 -2.13 4.55 -8.45
CA THR A 25 -2.43 4.95 -7.06
C THR A 25 -1.72 6.25 -6.63
N ARG A 26 -0.72 6.71 -7.38
CA ARG A 26 -0.04 7.99 -7.15
C ARG A 26 -0.57 9.10 -8.05
N LEU A 27 -0.83 8.77 -9.31
CA LEU A 27 -1.07 9.74 -10.37
C LEU A 27 -2.57 10.05 -10.56
N GLY A 28 -3.46 9.11 -10.13
CA GLY A 28 -4.90 9.22 -10.37
C GLY A 28 -5.30 9.65 -11.79
N PRO A 29 -6.56 9.49 -12.20
CA PRO A 29 -7.59 8.71 -11.52
C PRO A 29 -7.29 7.21 -11.53
N LEU A 30 -7.93 6.43 -10.66
CA LEU A 30 -7.80 4.97 -10.69
C LEU A 30 -8.41 4.40 -11.98
N PRO A 31 -7.79 3.35 -12.56
CA PRO A 31 -8.17 2.83 -13.86
C PRO A 31 -9.53 2.13 -13.84
N ASP A 32 -10.29 2.24 -14.94
CA ASP A 32 -11.56 1.55 -15.13
C ASP A 32 -11.39 0.03 -15.23
N GLY A 33 -12.47 -0.71 -14.91
CA GLY A 33 -12.48 -2.18 -14.99
C GLY A 33 -11.83 -2.90 -13.81
N TYR A 34 -11.55 -2.18 -12.72
CA TYR A 34 -11.07 -2.68 -11.45
C TYR A 34 -12.05 -2.36 -10.31
N HIS A 35 -12.02 -3.14 -9.25
CA HIS A 35 -12.59 -2.74 -7.97
C HIS A 35 -11.69 -1.68 -7.34
N HIS A 36 -12.29 -0.61 -6.84
CA HIS A 36 -11.58 0.47 -6.19
C HIS A 36 -11.81 0.43 -4.68
N LEU A 37 -10.74 0.60 -3.91
CA LEU A 37 -10.76 0.84 -2.49
C LEU A 37 -10.17 2.22 -2.21
N HIS A 38 -10.87 3.02 -1.42
CA HIS A 38 -10.34 4.26 -0.85
C HIS A 38 -10.83 4.35 0.60
N HIS A 39 -9.93 4.21 1.55
CA HIS A 39 -10.25 4.26 2.96
C HIS A 39 -9.27 5.17 3.69
N THR A 40 -9.78 6.18 4.37
CA THR A 40 -8.99 7.16 5.11
C THR A 40 -9.40 7.16 6.58
N THR A 41 -8.41 7.09 7.48
CA THR A 41 -8.60 7.05 8.93
C THR A 41 -7.75 8.12 9.60
N ARG A 42 -8.35 8.94 10.48
CA ARG A 42 -7.58 9.83 11.34
C ARG A 42 -6.89 9.00 12.43
N ILE A 43 -5.55 9.10 12.50
CA ILE A 43 -4.74 8.28 13.41
C ILE A 43 -4.15 9.06 14.59
N GLY A 44 -4.20 10.40 14.54
CA GLY A 44 -3.75 11.23 15.66
C GLY A 44 -3.49 12.67 15.26
N ARG A 45 -2.54 13.31 15.95
CA ARG A 45 -2.14 14.69 15.73
C ARG A 45 -0.67 14.91 16.06
N GLY A 46 -0.01 15.79 15.30
CA GLY A 46 1.35 16.26 15.55
C GLY A 46 2.44 15.43 14.87
N ARG A 47 3.62 16.05 14.82
CA ARG A 47 4.79 15.53 14.08
C ARG A 47 5.23 14.14 14.55
N ALA A 48 5.28 13.92 15.85
CA ALA A 48 5.73 12.64 16.40
C ALA A 48 4.81 11.48 16.01
N VAL A 49 3.48 11.70 15.94
CA VAL A 49 2.53 10.70 15.43
C VAL A 49 2.78 10.42 13.95
N PHE A 50 3.00 11.46 13.15
CA PHE A 50 3.31 11.32 11.72
C PHE A 50 4.58 10.49 11.50
N ASP A 51 5.66 10.81 12.21
CA ASP A 51 6.94 10.12 12.06
C ASP A 51 6.85 8.65 12.49
N ALA A 52 6.20 8.37 13.63
CA ALA A 52 6.00 7.00 14.12
C ALA A 52 5.10 6.16 13.20
N ALA A 53 4.02 6.76 12.69
CA ALA A 53 3.13 6.11 11.74
C ALA A 53 3.83 5.84 10.40
N GLY A 54 4.54 6.83 9.86
CA GLY A 54 5.31 6.71 8.63
C GLY A 54 6.36 5.61 8.70
N GLU A 55 7.08 5.51 9.81
CA GLU A 55 8.01 4.40 10.05
C GLU A 55 7.29 3.06 10.11
N ALA A 56 6.18 2.95 10.85
CA ALA A 56 5.44 1.71 10.97
C ALA A 56 4.90 1.21 9.61
N VAL A 57 4.49 2.13 8.73
CA VAL A 57 4.04 1.83 7.37
C VAL A 57 5.23 1.37 6.53
N THR A 58 6.28 2.18 6.41
CA THR A 58 7.38 1.96 5.46
C THR A 58 8.33 0.82 5.85
N THR A 59 8.33 0.37 7.11
CA THR A 59 9.14 -0.78 7.61
C THR A 59 8.35 -2.08 7.73
N TRP A 60 7.18 -2.18 7.12
CA TRP A 60 6.30 -3.36 7.13
C TRP A 60 5.70 -3.69 8.50
N ARG A 61 5.94 -2.90 9.55
CA ARG A 61 5.42 -3.15 10.92
C ARG A 61 3.91 -3.16 10.94
N MET A 62 3.26 -2.25 10.20
CA MET A 62 1.81 -2.22 10.04
C MET A 62 1.27 -3.57 9.59
N HIS A 63 1.81 -4.14 8.51
CA HIS A 63 1.38 -5.44 7.99
C HIS A 63 1.61 -6.57 8.98
N ARG A 64 2.82 -6.64 9.58
CA ARG A 64 3.18 -7.69 10.54
C ARG A 64 2.29 -7.65 11.77
N THR A 65 2.03 -6.46 12.31
CA THR A 65 1.18 -6.28 13.51
C THR A 65 -0.30 -6.55 13.21
N SER A 66 -0.76 -6.36 11.97
CA SER A 66 -2.13 -6.71 11.57
C SER A 66 -2.32 -8.20 11.22
N GLY A 67 -1.30 -9.03 11.41
CA GLY A 67 -1.37 -10.49 11.25
C GLY A 67 -0.86 -11.02 9.92
N ALA A 68 -0.43 -10.15 8.99
CA ALA A 68 0.24 -10.58 7.78
C ALA A 68 1.71 -10.95 8.06
N ARG A 69 2.23 -11.95 7.37
CA ARG A 69 3.67 -12.20 7.31
C ARG A 69 4.25 -11.50 6.08
N VAL A 70 5.26 -10.65 6.31
CA VAL A 70 5.97 -9.97 5.22
C VAL A 70 7.40 -10.47 5.18
N ARG A 71 7.81 -11.02 4.02
CA ARG A 71 9.19 -11.37 3.70
C ARG A 71 9.69 -10.42 2.62
N SER A 72 10.74 -9.68 2.90
CA SER A 72 11.43 -8.80 1.97
C SER A 72 12.90 -8.77 2.36
N ALA A 73 13.81 -8.63 1.40
CA ALA A 73 15.21 -8.34 1.65
C ALA A 73 15.43 -6.88 2.07
N ALA A 74 14.55 -5.98 1.62
CA ALA A 74 14.59 -4.56 1.99
C ALA A 74 14.01 -4.37 3.41
N VAL A 75 14.74 -3.64 4.24
CA VAL A 75 14.30 -3.28 5.61
C VAL A 75 13.18 -2.25 5.56
N ARG A 76 13.18 -1.38 4.56
CA ARG A 76 12.23 -0.30 4.32
C ARG A 76 11.73 -0.34 2.87
N ALA A 77 10.53 0.22 2.64
CA ALA A 77 9.98 0.35 1.30
C ALA A 77 10.88 1.24 0.42
N GLU A 78 11.30 0.71 -0.71
CA GLU A 78 12.04 1.39 -1.77
C GLU A 78 11.56 0.88 -3.13
N PRO A 79 11.50 1.73 -4.18
CA PRO A 79 11.04 1.31 -5.49
C PRO A 79 11.85 0.12 -6.03
N GLY A 80 11.15 -0.89 -6.57
CA GLY A 80 11.75 -2.15 -7.03
C GLY A 80 11.96 -3.21 -5.95
N ALA A 81 11.81 -2.88 -4.66
CA ALA A 81 11.90 -3.87 -3.59
C ALA A 81 10.79 -4.92 -3.73
N ARG A 82 11.19 -6.19 -3.77
CA ARG A 82 10.25 -7.32 -3.82
C ARG A 82 9.89 -7.81 -2.44
N LEU A 83 8.63 -8.14 -2.27
CA LEU A 83 8.09 -8.66 -1.02
C LEU A 83 7.07 -9.76 -1.27
N GLN A 84 6.95 -10.64 -0.29
CA GLN A 84 5.89 -11.63 -0.21
C GLN A 84 5.01 -11.31 0.98
N VAL A 85 3.75 -10.98 0.73
CA VAL A 85 2.74 -10.78 1.77
C VAL A 85 1.95 -12.06 1.90
N SER A 86 1.89 -12.62 3.11
CA SER A 86 1.13 -13.84 3.37
C SER A 86 0.06 -13.57 4.41
N VAL A 87 -1.19 -13.88 4.08
CA VAL A 87 -2.36 -13.71 4.93
C VAL A 87 -3.03 -15.07 5.13
N GLY A 88 -3.58 -15.31 6.31
CA GLY A 88 -4.26 -16.56 6.67
C GLY A 88 -3.60 -17.32 7.80
N VAL A 89 -4.18 -18.46 8.20
CA VAL A 89 -3.77 -19.29 9.34
C VAL A 89 -3.49 -20.74 8.87
N GLY A 90 -2.41 -21.30 9.35
CA GLY A 90 -2.05 -22.73 9.08
C GLY A 90 -1.94 -23.02 7.57
N PRO A 91 -2.58 -24.10 7.10
CA PRO A 91 -2.56 -24.50 5.69
C PRO A 91 -3.38 -23.57 4.78
N LEU A 92 -4.30 -22.77 5.34
CA LEU A 92 -5.11 -21.79 4.61
C LEU A 92 -4.40 -20.43 4.50
N ARG A 93 -3.11 -20.45 4.19
CA ARG A 93 -2.30 -19.26 4.02
C ARG A 93 -2.06 -18.97 2.55
N PHE A 94 -2.48 -17.78 2.12
CA PHE A 94 -2.22 -17.29 0.77
C PHE A 94 -0.98 -16.40 0.78
N THR A 95 -0.06 -16.62 -0.15
CA THR A 95 1.14 -15.81 -0.34
C THR A 95 1.01 -15.02 -1.64
N ALA A 96 1.15 -13.73 -1.52
CA ALA A 96 0.97 -12.77 -2.59
C ALA A 96 2.33 -12.10 -2.90
N PRO A 97 2.95 -12.39 -4.06
CA PRO A 97 4.18 -11.73 -4.48
C PRO A 97 3.88 -10.32 -4.99
N CYS A 98 4.62 -9.33 -4.48
CA CYS A 98 4.48 -7.92 -4.82
C CYS A 98 5.84 -7.26 -5.05
N GLU A 99 5.82 -6.10 -5.72
CA GLU A 99 6.97 -5.22 -5.90
C GLU A 99 6.57 -3.78 -5.55
N VAL A 100 7.42 -3.06 -4.81
CA VAL A 100 7.19 -1.65 -4.49
C VAL A 100 7.31 -0.83 -5.77
N ILE A 101 6.26 -0.07 -6.07
CA ILE A 101 6.15 0.74 -7.29
C ILE A 101 6.66 2.16 -7.06
N TRP A 102 6.21 2.77 -5.98
CA TRP A 102 6.62 4.11 -5.59
C TRP A 102 6.67 4.27 -4.08
N THR A 103 7.42 5.28 -3.64
CA THR A 103 7.51 5.71 -2.25
C THR A 103 7.35 7.23 -2.16
N ALA A 104 6.89 7.71 -1.03
CA ALA A 104 6.91 9.11 -0.63
C ALA A 104 7.63 9.21 0.72
N TYR A 105 8.64 10.09 0.79
CA TYR A 105 9.39 10.43 2.00
C TYR A 105 9.52 11.96 2.07
N GLU A 106 8.38 12.63 2.16
CA GLU A 106 8.23 14.07 2.13
C GLU A 106 8.01 14.62 3.55
N SER A 107 8.14 15.92 3.73
CA SER A 107 7.97 16.57 5.03
C SER A 107 6.57 16.40 5.63
N ASN A 108 5.54 16.28 4.80
CA ASN A 108 4.14 16.17 5.20
C ASN A 108 3.45 14.89 4.71
N ARG A 109 4.17 14.03 3.95
CA ARG A 109 3.65 12.81 3.35
C ARG A 109 4.66 11.68 3.39
N THR A 110 4.30 10.53 3.93
CA THR A 110 5.15 9.33 3.96
C THR A 110 4.34 8.10 3.64
N GLY A 111 4.87 7.25 2.75
CA GLY A 111 4.19 6.01 2.38
C GLY A 111 4.80 5.32 1.17
N PHE A 112 4.10 4.31 0.69
CA PHE A 112 4.49 3.54 -0.49
C PHE A 112 3.28 2.89 -1.15
N ALA A 113 3.48 2.42 -2.38
CA ALA A 113 2.58 1.45 -3.02
C ALA A 113 3.35 0.23 -3.47
N TYR A 114 2.67 -0.91 -3.46
CA TYR A 114 3.14 -2.11 -4.14
C TYR A 114 2.15 -2.55 -5.22
N GLY A 115 2.69 -3.12 -6.29
CA GLY A 115 1.95 -3.75 -7.35
C GLY A 115 2.09 -5.27 -7.32
N THR A 116 1.11 -5.95 -7.84
CA THR A 116 1.05 -7.42 -7.89
C THR A 116 1.97 -7.98 -8.96
N LEU A 117 2.70 -9.05 -8.63
CA LEU A 117 3.52 -9.82 -9.55
C LEU A 117 2.78 -11.07 -10.06
N ALA A 118 3.38 -11.76 -11.05
CA ALA A 118 2.88 -13.04 -11.53
C ALA A 118 2.73 -14.05 -10.37
N GLY A 119 1.59 -14.73 -10.31
CA GLY A 119 1.27 -15.65 -9.22
C GLY A 119 0.39 -15.06 -8.10
N HIS A 120 0.22 -13.73 -8.05
CA HIS A 120 -0.71 -13.08 -7.13
C HIS A 120 -2.18 -13.47 -7.46
N PRO A 121 -3.07 -13.69 -6.46
CA PRO A 121 -4.49 -14.00 -6.70
C PRO A 121 -5.27 -12.87 -7.35
N GLU A 122 -4.85 -11.63 -7.18
CA GLU A 122 -5.41 -10.43 -7.79
C GLU A 122 -4.40 -9.75 -8.71
N ARG A 123 -4.86 -8.80 -9.53
CA ARG A 123 -4.05 -7.90 -10.37
C ARG A 123 -4.38 -6.47 -10.00
N GLY A 124 -3.37 -5.66 -9.70
CA GLY A 124 -3.55 -4.26 -9.38
C GLY A 124 -2.45 -3.71 -8.46
N GLU A 125 -2.74 -2.57 -7.85
CA GLU A 125 -1.82 -1.79 -7.02
C GLU A 125 -2.53 -1.34 -5.75
N GLU A 126 -1.80 -1.30 -4.65
CA GLU A 126 -2.30 -0.83 -3.36
C GLU A 126 -1.28 0.10 -2.71
N SER A 127 -1.73 1.26 -2.25
CA SER A 127 -0.91 2.27 -1.58
C SER A 127 -1.33 2.48 -0.13
N PHE A 128 -0.34 2.81 0.68
CA PHE A 128 -0.45 3.07 2.12
C PHE A 128 0.29 4.37 2.41
N VAL A 129 -0.46 5.41 2.75
CA VAL A 129 0.07 6.76 2.90
C VAL A 129 -0.33 7.35 4.23
N VAL A 130 0.61 8.00 4.89
CA VAL A 130 0.41 8.84 6.08
C VAL A 130 0.63 10.28 5.68
N ASP A 131 -0.36 11.13 5.94
CA ASP A 131 -0.28 12.57 5.70
C ASP A 131 -0.45 13.33 7.02
N ILE A 132 0.34 14.39 7.23
CA ILE A 132 0.08 15.40 8.25
C ILE A 132 -0.44 16.67 7.57
N ARG A 133 -1.60 17.17 8.01
CA ARG A 133 -2.25 18.35 7.46
C ARG A 133 -1.81 19.61 8.20
N ASP A 134 -2.12 20.79 7.64
CA ASP A 134 -1.75 22.09 8.20
C ASP A 134 -2.33 22.32 9.61
N ASP A 135 -3.51 21.74 9.91
CA ASP A 135 -4.08 21.76 11.26
C ASP A 135 -3.38 20.80 12.24
N GLY A 136 -2.33 20.11 11.79
CA GLY A 136 -1.58 19.13 12.56
C GLY A 136 -2.27 17.76 12.70
N SER A 137 -3.44 17.54 12.12
CA SER A 137 -4.09 16.22 12.11
C SER A 137 -3.32 15.24 11.22
N VAL A 138 -3.18 14.00 11.69
CA VAL A 138 -2.46 12.93 10.98
C VAL A 138 -3.46 11.90 10.49
N TRP A 139 -3.37 11.56 9.21
CA TRP A 139 -4.27 10.68 8.51
C TRP A 139 -3.52 9.53 7.85
N PHE A 140 -4.13 8.36 7.86
CA PHE A 140 -3.67 7.18 7.14
C PHE A 140 -4.68 6.83 6.06
N THR A 141 -4.21 6.68 4.82
CA THR A 141 -5.04 6.36 3.66
C THR A 141 -4.54 5.06 3.02
N VAL A 142 -5.48 4.15 2.77
CA VAL A 142 -5.32 3.00 1.90
C VAL A 142 -6.07 3.28 0.61
N MET A 143 -5.39 3.19 -0.52
CA MET A 143 -6.00 3.31 -1.84
C MET A 143 -5.56 2.13 -2.70
N ALA A 144 -6.50 1.47 -3.35
CA ALA A 144 -6.19 0.33 -4.21
C ALA A 144 -7.11 0.27 -5.42
N PHE A 145 -6.60 -0.33 -6.47
CA PHE A 145 -7.40 -0.88 -7.56
C PHE A 145 -6.99 -2.33 -7.79
N SER A 146 -7.95 -3.23 -7.86
CA SER A 146 -7.67 -4.65 -8.07
C SER A 146 -8.79 -5.35 -8.84
N ARG A 147 -8.41 -6.44 -9.52
CA ARG A 147 -9.34 -7.39 -10.13
C ARG A 147 -8.87 -8.82 -9.94
N PRO A 148 -9.78 -9.78 -9.84
CA PRO A 148 -9.42 -11.19 -9.68
C PRO A 148 -8.55 -11.70 -10.82
N ALA A 149 -7.39 -12.30 -10.50
CA ALA A 149 -6.48 -12.93 -11.47
C ALA A 149 -6.75 -14.42 -11.64
N ARG A 150 -7.35 -15.07 -10.63
CA ARG A 150 -7.58 -16.49 -10.55
C ARG A 150 -9.07 -16.82 -10.49
N TRP A 151 -9.48 -17.98 -11.00
CA TRP A 151 -10.88 -18.41 -11.01
C TRP A 151 -11.49 -18.48 -9.60
N TYR A 152 -10.73 -18.97 -8.61
CA TYR A 152 -11.19 -19.04 -7.22
C TYR A 152 -11.38 -17.65 -6.58
N ALA A 153 -10.57 -16.65 -6.97
CA ALA A 153 -10.76 -15.26 -6.55
C ALA A 153 -12.04 -14.67 -7.17
N ARG A 154 -12.43 -15.12 -8.39
CA ARG A 154 -13.73 -14.75 -8.99
C ARG A 154 -14.93 -15.33 -8.24
N LEU A 155 -14.82 -16.56 -7.71
CA LEU A 155 -15.86 -17.16 -6.88
C LEU A 155 -16.07 -16.42 -5.56
N ALA A 156 -15.01 -15.84 -4.99
CA ALA A 156 -15.09 -14.99 -3.80
C ALA A 156 -15.59 -13.55 -4.12
N GLY A 157 -15.89 -13.25 -5.38
CA GLY A 157 -16.14 -11.93 -5.95
C GLY A 157 -16.90 -10.92 -5.08
N PRO A 158 -18.14 -11.20 -4.64
CA PRO A 158 -18.90 -10.23 -3.84
C PRO A 158 -18.34 -10.01 -2.43
N LEU A 159 -17.57 -10.95 -1.89
CA LEU A 159 -16.97 -10.87 -0.54
C LEU A 159 -15.63 -10.11 -0.54
N VAL A 160 -14.92 -10.07 -1.67
CA VAL A 160 -13.59 -9.44 -1.76
C VAL A 160 -13.60 -7.96 -1.35
N PRO A 161 -14.51 -7.10 -1.87
CA PRO A 161 -14.56 -5.69 -1.47
C PRO A 161 -14.84 -5.50 0.03
N VAL A 162 -15.69 -6.36 0.62
CA VAL A 162 -16.02 -6.31 2.05
C VAL A 162 -14.80 -6.66 2.89
N LEU A 163 -14.07 -7.72 2.51
CA LEU A 163 -12.84 -8.15 3.18
C LEU A 163 -11.72 -7.11 3.02
N GLN A 164 -11.58 -6.51 1.85
CA GLN A 164 -10.61 -5.44 1.60
C GLN A 164 -10.89 -4.22 2.47
N LYS A 165 -12.16 -3.79 2.55
CA LYS A 165 -12.56 -2.68 3.43
C LYS A 165 -12.28 -2.99 4.90
N TRP A 166 -12.71 -4.14 5.37
CA TRP A 166 -12.44 -4.59 6.75
C TRP A 166 -10.92 -4.63 7.04
N TYR A 167 -10.12 -5.12 6.09
CA TYR A 167 -8.66 -5.15 6.25
C TYR A 167 -8.05 -3.76 6.29
N ALA A 168 -8.51 -2.82 5.44
CA ALA A 168 -8.07 -1.43 5.46
C ALA A 168 -8.41 -0.73 6.79
N GLU A 169 -9.61 -0.97 7.35
CA GLU A 169 -9.99 -0.48 8.68
C GLU A 169 -9.06 -1.05 9.76
N ARG A 170 -8.78 -2.36 9.72
CA ARG A 170 -7.85 -3.03 10.63
C ARG A 170 -6.44 -2.45 10.54
N LEU A 171 -5.95 -2.15 9.33
CA LEU A 171 -4.68 -1.47 9.12
C LEU A 171 -4.67 -0.07 9.75
N GLY A 172 -5.73 0.72 9.56
CA GLY A 172 -5.88 2.04 10.17
C GLY A 172 -5.80 2.00 11.69
N HIS A 173 -6.54 1.09 12.33
CA HIS A 173 -6.47 0.85 13.78
C HIS A 173 -5.07 0.41 14.23
N THR A 174 -4.39 -0.42 13.45
CA THR A 174 -3.05 -0.90 13.76
C THR A 174 -2.03 0.25 13.69
N VAL A 175 -2.07 1.08 12.65
CA VAL A 175 -1.17 2.24 12.51
C VAL A 175 -1.41 3.24 13.64
N ARG A 176 -2.67 3.53 13.98
CA ARG A 176 -3.03 4.40 15.11
C ARG A 176 -2.42 3.91 16.43
N ARG A 177 -2.53 2.62 16.73
CA ARG A 177 -1.94 2.01 17.93
C ARG A 177 -0.41 2.11 17.90
N LEU A 178 0.24 1.72 16.81
CA LEU A 178 1.70 1.77 16.67
C LEU A 178 2.26 3.19 16.78
N ALA A 179 1.51 4.19 16.34
CA ALA A 179 1.87 5.60 16.48
C ALA A 179 1.73 6.09 17.93
N ALA A 180 0.72 5.59 18.68
CA ALA A 180 0.51 5.93 20.08
C ALA A 180 1.55 5.28 21.02
N ASP A 181 1.92 4.02 20.79
CA ASP A 181 2.82 3.25 21.67
C ASP A 181 4.25 3.84 21.77
N ARG A 182 4.68 4.69 20.84
CA ARG A 182 5.97 5.40 20.93
C ARG A 182 5.96 6.62 21.85
N TYR A 183 4.80 7.08 22.26
CA TYR A 183 4.69 8.24 23.17
C TYR A 183 5.02 7.89 24.64
N TRP A 184 5.09 6.61 24.99
CA TRP A 184 5.26 6.13 26.35
C TRP A 184 6.60 5.43 26.60
N ARG A 185 7.55 5.54 25.69
CA ARG A 185 8.94 5.09 25.83
C ARG A 185 9.88 6.29 25.63
#